data_cc35c4016ae5e4845704eb8383260f0d
#
_entry.id   cc35c4016ae5e4845704eb8383260f0d
#
_cell.length_a   1.000
_cell.length_b   1.000
_cell.length_c   1.000
_cell.angle_alpha   90.00
_cell.angle_beta   90.00
_cell.angle_gamma   90.00
#
_symmetry.space_group_name_H-M   'P 1'
#
loop_
_entity.id
_entity.type
_entity.pdbx_description
1 polymer ?
#
loop_
_entity_poly.entity_id
_entity_poly.type
_entity_poly.pdbx_seq_one_letter_code
_entity_poly.pdbx_strand_id
1 'polypeptide(L)'
;SSLKRLRTDYIDFFQLHDPQITHLQEDHRIVDTLNSLKKEGKIRVIGISTKSPEESLVAIEQFNFKGIQVNFNLIDQRALDNGLFKKCEELGVGIIGRTPLCFGFLTGKYSAEDNFDTSDHRSLWSREQVDRWANAYKLFSKEFTGFEEQTNAQIALRYCLSYPMLSTTIPGMLTEEHVDENTSSSNYGIFSDSQLQRFRNIYQKND
;
A
#
# COMPACT_ATOMS: atom_id res chain seq x y z
N SER A 1 -11.82 -15.57 20.20
CA SER A 1 -11.93 -14.23 19.61
C SER A 1 -10.54 -13.58 19.49
N SER A 2 -10.42 -12.59 18.63
CA SER A 2 -9.16 -11.82 18.42
C SER A 2 -8.70 -11.15 19.73
N LEU A 3 -9.61 -10.55 20.49
CA LEU A 3 -9.30 -9.91 21.78
C LEU A 3 -8.62 -10.86 22.77
N LYS A 4 -9.13 -12.10 22.90
CA LYS A 4 -8.49 -13.12 23.76
C LYS A 4 -7.07 -13.46 23.32
N ARG A 5 -6.83 -13.58 22.00
CA ARG A 5 -5.50 -13.89 21.47
C ARG A 5 -4.53 -12.73 21.64
N LEU A 6 -5.01 -11.50 21.47
CA LEU A 6 -4.23 -10.27 21.66
C LEU A 6 -4.06 -9.89 23.13
N ARG A 7 -4.80 -10.53 24.05
CA ARG A 7 -4.81 -10.22 25.50
C ARG A 7 -5.11 -8.75 25.78
N THR A 8 -6.17 -8.23 25.13
CA THR A 8 -6.62 -6.84 25.27
C THR A 8 -8.15 -6.79 25.27
N ASP A 9 -8.70 -5.71 25.77
CA ASP A 9 -10.15 -5.47 25.81
C ASP A 9 -10.66 -4.71 24.57
N TYR A 10 -9.76 -4.14 23.77
CA TYR A 10 -10.09 -3.39 22.55
C TYR A 10 -9.05 -3.56 21.45
N ILE A 11 -9.42 -3.21 20.24
CA ILE A 11 -8.54 -3.13 19.06
C ILE A 11 -8.55 -1.69 18.57
N ASP A 12 -7.36 -1.09 18.44
CA ASP A 12 -7.25 0.30 17.98
C ASP A 12 -7.71 0.43 16.53
N PHE A 13 -7.25 -0.47 15.67
CA PHE A 13 -7.58 -0.46 14.26
C PHE A 13 -7.93 -1.88 13.77
N PHE A 14 -9.18 -2.09 13.40
CA PHE A 14 -9.69 -3.34 12.87
C PHE A 14 -9.95 -3.19 11.37
N GLN A 15 -9.35 -4.04 10.55
CA GLN A 15 -9.51 -4.01 9.10
C GLN A 15 -10.24 -5.24 8.57
N LEU A 16 -11.18 -5.02 7.66
CA LEU A 16 -11.63 -6.06 6.74
C LEU A 16 -10.54 -6.27 5.69
N HIS A 17 -10.19 -7.52 5.40
CA HIS A 17 -9.13 -7.85 4.45
C HIS A 17 -9.70 -8.27 3.10
N ASP A 18 -9.51 -7.43 2.09
CA ASP A 18 -9.90 -7.64 0.69
C ASP A 18 -11.34 -8.21 0.52
N PRO A 19 -12.37 -7.69 1.22
CA PRO A 19 -13.73 -8.15 0.99
C PRO A 19 -14.20 -7.69 -0.40
N GLN A 20 -15.10 -8.43 -1.01
CA GLN A 20 -15.81 -7.93 -2.18
C GLN A 20 -16.71 -6.78 -1.74
N ILE A 21 -16.48 -5.58 -2.27
CA ILE A 21 -17.23 -4.38 -1.85
C ILE A 21 -18.73 -4.52 -2.13
N THR A 22 -19.11 -5.21 -3.21
CA THR A 22 -20.48 -5.52 -3.56
C THR A 22 -21.20 -6.33 -2.47
N HIS A 23 -20.52 -7.25 -1.82
CA HIS A 23 -21.10 -8.00 -0.70
C HIS A 23 -21.42 -7.10 0.49
N LEU A 24 -20.61 -6.06 0.74
CA LEU A 24 -20.91 -5.10 1.81
C LEU A 24 -22.08 -4.18 1.44
N GLN A 25 -22.29 -3.94 0.14
CA GLN A 25 -23.42 -3.15 -0.37
C GLN A 25 -24.75 -3.92 -0.34
N GLU A 26 -24.70 -5.22 -0.61
CA GLU A 26 -25.88 -6.10 -0.62
C GLU A 26 -26.26 -6.57 0.80
N ASP A 27 -25.29 -6.73 1.69
CA ASP A 27 -25.49 -7.24 3.05
C ASP A 27 -24.75 -6.39 4.08
N HIS A 28 -25.46 -5.51 4.74
CA HIS A 28 -24.91 -4.60 5.75
C HIS A 28 -24.58 -5.25 7.10
N ARG A 29 -24.91 -6.53 7.34
CA ARG A 29 -24.73 -7.20 8.64
C ARG A 29 -23.29 -7.12 9.17
N ILE A 30 -22.28 -7.20 8.27
CA ILE A 30 -20.86 -7.09 8.66
C ILE A 30 -20.58 -5.68 9.17
N VAL A 31 -20.99 -4.66 8.41
CA VAL A 31 -20.78 -3.25 8.75
C VAL A 31 -21.53 -2.88 10.04
N ASP A 32 -22.76 -3.34 10.18
CA ASP A 32 -23.57 -3.11 11.40
C ASP A 32 -22.94 -3.76 12.63
N THR A 33 -22.41 -4.98 12.47
CA THR A 33 -21.69 -5.68 13.54
C THR A 33 -20.44 -4.90 13.96
N LEU A 34 -19.65 -4.42 13.02
CA LEU A 34 -18.45 -3.61 13.30
C LEU A 34 -18.81 -2.29 14.00
N ASN A 35 -19.87 -1.63 13.56
CA ASN A 35 -20.37 -0.41 14.19
C ASN A 35 -20.86 -0.68 15.63
N SER A 36 -21.51 -1.81 15.87
CA SER A 36 -21.93 -2.22 17.21
C SER A 36 -20.72 -2.47 18.13
N LEU A 37 -19.70 -3.19 17.63
CA LEU A 37 -18.45 -3.42 18.36
C LEU A 37 -17.69 -2.12 18.64
N LYS A 38 -17.77 -1.14 17.74
CA LYS A 38 -17.23 0.20 17.96
C LYS A 38 -17.99 0.94 19.07
N LYS A 39 -19.31 0.90 19.05
CA LYS A 39 -20.15 1.49 20.13
C LYS A 39 -19.88 0.84 21.48
N GLU A 40 -19.58 -0.46 21.52
CA GLU A 40 -19.20 -1.20 22.72
C GLU A 40 -17.76 -0.91 23.20
N GLY A 41 -17.00 -0.08 22.47
CA GLY A 41 -15.60 0.23 22.78
C GLY A 41 -14.60 -0.89 22.47
N LYS A 42 -15.02 -1.97 21.82
CA LYS A 42 -14.15 -3.10 21.41
C LYS A 42 -13.30 -2.81 20.19
N ILE A 43 -13.70 -1.86 19.36
CA ILE A 43 -12.97 -1.36 18.19
C ILE A 43 -12.96 0.16 18.26
N ARG A 44 -11.79 0.79 18.08
CA ARG A 44 -11.67 2.25 18.01
C ARG A 44 -11.89 2.76 16.60
N VAL A 45 -11.20 2.17 15.62
CA VAL A 45 -11.28 2.57 14.21
C VAL A 45 -11.57 1.35 13.34
N ILE A 46 -12.53 1.49 12.44
CA ILE A 46 -12.85 0.48 11.43
C ILE A 46 -12.19 0.89 10.12
N GLY A 47 -11.47 -0.04 9.51
CA GLY A 47 -10.83 0.13 8.21
C GLY A 47 -11.07 -1.04 7.26
N ILE A 48 -10.51 -0.90 6.06
CA ILE A 48 -10.61 -1.91 5.01
C ILE A 48 -9.31 -1.94 4.21
N SER A 49 -8.90 -3.13 3.82
CA SER A 49 -7.90 -3.33 2.77
C SER A 49 -8.61 -3.65 1.46
N THR A 50 -8.25 -2.95 0.39
CA THR A 50 -8.82 -3.16 -0.94
C THR A 50 -7.71 -3.34 -1.98
N LYS A 51 -8.04 -3.96 -3.11
CA LYS A 51 -7.13 -4.12 -4.24
C LYS A 51 -7.20 -2.92 -5.19
N SER A 52 -8.32 -2.24 -5.21
CA SER A 52 -8.54 -1.11 -6.10
C SER A 52 -8.84 0.17 -5.30
N PRO A 53 -8.32 1.32 -5.76
CA PRO A 53 -8.64 2.62 -5.17
C PRO A 53 -10.12 2.99 -5.27
N GLU A 54 -10.83 2.49 -6.30
CA GLU A 54 -12.28 2.69 -6.49
C GLU A 54 -13.08 2.04 -5.36
N GLU A 55 -12.74 0.80 -4.99
CA GLU A 55 -13.36 0.10 -3.85
C GLU A 55 -13.11 0.85 -2.54
N SER A 56 -11.91 1.46 -2.39
CA SER A 56 -11.59 2.30 -1.23
C SER A 56 -12.50 3.53 -1.16
N LEU A 57 -12.77 4.20 -2.28
CA LEU A 57 -13.69 5.34 -2.31
C LEU A 57 -15.10 4.93 -1.90
N VAL A 58 -15.62 3.81 -2.43
CA VAL A 58 -16.92 3.28 -2.00
C VAL A 58 -16.96 3.00 -0.49
N ALA A 59 -15.89 2.39 0.04
CA ALA A 59 -15.79 2.08 1.47
C ALA A 59 -15.83 3.34 2.36
N ILE A 60 -15.18 4.41 1.93
CA ILE A 60 -15.18 5.69 2.65
C ILE A 60 -16.56 6.36 2.56
N GLU A 61 -17.11 6.45 1.37
CA GLU A 61 -18.31 7.23 1.10
C GLU A 61 -19.59 6.56 1.59
N GLN A 62 -19.72 5.25 1.41
CA GLN A 62 -20.93 4.50 1.76
C GLN A 62 -20.90 3.94 3.19
N PHE A 63 -19.73 3.52 3.68
CA PHE A 63 -19.63 2.84 4.98
C PHE A 63 -18.89 3.65 6.03
N ASN A 64 -18.39 4.85 5.70
CA ASN A 64 -17.67 5.76 6.61
C ASN A 64 -16.48 5.09 7.31
N PHE A 65 -15.76 4.21 6.62
CA PHE A 65 -14.52 3.65 7.12
C PHE A 65 -13.46 4.75 7.27
N LYS A 66 -12.68 4.69 8.34
CA LYS A 66 -11.71 5.72 8.72
C LYS A 66 -10.26 5.31 8.55
N GLY A 67 -10.03 4.14 7.98
CA GLY A 67 -8.71 3.68 7.60
C GLY A 67 -8.77 2.82 6.34
N ILE A 68 -7.89 3.10 5.40
CA ILE A 68 -7.80 2.41 4.12
C ILE A 68 -6.41 1.83 3.96
N GLN A 69 -6.33 0.57 3.54
CA GLN A 69 -5.09 -0.03 3.08
C GLN A 69 -5.20 -0.34 1.59
N VAL A 70 -4.40 0.31 0.77
CA VAL A 70 -4.48 0.26 -0.70
C VAL A 70 -3.08 0.14 -1.30
N ASN A 71 -2.97 -0.47 -2.48
CA ASN A 71 -1.73 -0.52 -3.24
C ASN A 71 -1.27 0.89 -3.56
N PHE A 72 0.00 1.18 -3.24
CA PHE A 72 0.64 2.43 -3.60
C PHE A 72 2.16 2.27 -3.67
N ASN A 73 2.73 2.53 -4.83
CA ASN A 73 4.18 2.50 -5.07
C ASN A 73 4.50 3.23 -6.40
N LEU A 74 5.78 3.28 -6.78
CA LEU A 74 6.23 3.93 -8.02
C LEU A 74 5.52 3.41 -9.29
N ILE A 75 5.18 2.12 -9.32
CA ILE A 75 4.57 1.45 -10.48
C ILE A 75 3.03 1.47 -10.40
N ASP A 76 2.45 1.68 -9.22
CA ASP A 76 1.01 1.75 -9.01
C ASP A 76 0.64 3.06 -8.31
N GLN A 77 0.24 4.04 -9.10
CA GLN A 77 -0.14 5.38 -8.63
C GLN A 77 -1.63 5.68 -8.84
N ARG A 78 -2.45 4.66 -9.13
CA ARG A 78 -3.89 4.81 -9.38
C ARG A 78 -4.63 5.56 -8.28
N ALA A 79 -4.20 5.41 -7.02
CA ALA A 79 -4.78 6.10 -5.87
C ALA A 79 -4.63 7.63 -5.92
N LEU A 80 -3.63 8.14 -6.65
CA LEU A 80 -3.50 9.58 -6.95
C LEU A 80 -4.43 9.99 -8.09
N ASP A 81 -4.55 9.16 -9.13
CA ASP A 81 -5.32 9.47 -10.34
C ASP A 81 -6.82 9.54 -10.08
N ASN A 82 -7.35 8.61 -9.30
CA ASN A 82 -8.77 8.56 -8.99
C ASN A 82 -9.22 9.50 -7.86
N GLY A 83 -8.28 10.27 -7.28
CA GLY A 83 -8.57 11.24 -6.24
C GLY A 83 -8.74 10.66 -4.83
N LEU A 84 -8.43 9.37 -4.60
CA LEU A 84 -8.57 8.73 -3.29
C LEU A 84 -7.80 9.48 -2.19
N PHE A 85 -6.55 9.87 -2.46
CA PHE A 85 -5.72 10.57 -1.48
C PHE A 85 -6.34 11.91 -1.06
N LYS A 86 -6.82 12.69 -2.04
CA LYS A 86 -7.52 13.94 -1.77
C LYS A 86 -8.79 13.72 -0.95
N LYS A 87 -9.57 12.70 -1.29
CA LYS A 87 -10.79 12.36 -0.56
C LYS A 87 -10.51 11.93 0.88
N CYS A 88 -9.45 11.17 1.10
CA CYS A 88 -9.02 10.78 2.44
C CYS A 88 -8.63 12.00 3.28
N GLU A 89 -7.92 12.97 2.69
CA GLU A 89 -7.57 14.23 3.36
C GLU A 89 -8.82 14.99 3.80
N GLU A 90 -9.75 15.21 2.88
CA GLU A 90 -11.00 15.94 3.14
C GLU A 90 -11.82 15.31 4.27
N LEU A 91 -11.80 13.98 4.40
CA LEU A 91 -12.62 13.23 5.35
C LEU A 91 -11.86 12.77 6.61
N GLY A 92 -10.57 13.10 6.75
CA GLY A 92 -9.74 12.65 7.85
C GLY A 92 -9.61 11.13 7.92
N VAL A 93 -9.39 10.46 6.78
CA VAL A 93 -9.22 9.01 6.64
C VAL A 93 -7.72 8.69 6.56
N GLY A 94 -7.24 7.79 7.43
CA GLY A 94 -5.85 7.33 7.40
C GLY A 94 -5.59 6.36 6.25
N ILE A 95 -4.43 6.48 5.60
CA ILE A 95 -4.03 5.61 4.48
C ILE A 95 -2.81 4.78 4.87
N ILE A 96 -2.89 3.47 4.66
CA ILE A 96 -1.76 2.54 4.72
C ILE A 96 -1.43 2.12 3.29
N GLY A 97 -0.20 2.44 2.84
CA GLY A 97 0.29 1.96 1.54
C GLY A 97 0.73 0.50 1.63
N ARG A 98 0.07 -0.38 0.89
CA ARG A 98 0.50 -1.79 0.75
C ARG A 98 1.31 -1.98 -0.52
N THR A 99 2.10 -3.05 -0.57
CA THR A 99 2.96 -3.41 -1.71
C THR A 99 3.95 -2.29 -2.15
N PRO A 100 4.57 -1.56 -1.22
CA PRO A 100 5.40 -0.41 -1.58
C PRO A 100 6.62 -0.78 -2.43
N LEU A 101 7.08 -2.04 -2.34
CA LEU A 101 8.19 -2.58 -3.13
C LEU A 101 7.73 -3.33 -4.39
N CYS A 102 6.44 -3.26 -4.75
CA CYS A 102 5.85 -4.02 -5.85
C CYS A 102 6.32 -5.49 -5.83
N PHE A 103 6.03 -6.19 -4.72
CA PHE A 103 6.43 -7.59 -4.49
C PHE A 103 7.94 -7.87 -4.62
N GLY A 104 8.76 -6.84 -4.44
CA GLY A 104 10.21 -6.90 -4.54
C GLY A 104 10.79 -6.44 -5.88
N PHE A 105 10.00 -6.20 -6.91
CA PHE A 105 10.52 -5.72 -8.20
C PHE A 105 11.21 -4.36 -8.10
N LEU A 106 10.71 -3.47 -7.25
CA LEU A 106 11.33 -2.15 -7.04
C LEU A 106 12.67 -2.19 -6.28
N THR A 107 13.08 -3.36 -5.78
CA THR A 107 14.46 -3.54 -5.27
C THR A 107 15.48 -3.70 -6.39
N GLY A 108 15.06 -3.99 -7.61
CA GLY A 108 15.93 -4.31 -8.73
C GLY A 108 16.56 -5.70 -8.68
N LYS A 109 16.16 -6.55 -7.72
CA LYS A 109 16.67 -7.91 -7.57
C LYS A 109 16.05 -8.91 -8.55
N TYR A 110 14.92 -8.55 -9.18
CA TYR A 110 14.16 -9.44 -10.07
C TYR A 110 14.15 -8.89 -11.49
N SER A 111 14.30 -9.80 -12.44
CA SER A 111 14.28 -9.57 -13.88
C SER A 111 13.09 -10.25 -14.56
N ALA A 112 12.90 -9.98 -15.83
CA ALA A 112 11.89 -10.65 -16.65
C ALA A 112 12.14 -12.16 -16.84
N GLU A 113 13.39 -12.60 -16.73
CA GLU A 113 13.79 -14.00 -16.89
C GLU A 113 13.63 -14.84 -15.62
N ASP A 114 13.40 -14.20 -14.45
CA ASP A 114 13.32 -14.93 -13.19
C ASP A 114 12.12 -15.86 -13.13
N ASN A 115 12.36 -17.02 -12.54
CA ASN A 115 11.35 -18.01 -12.20
C ASN A 115 11.25 -18.11 -10.68
N PHE A 116 10.02 -18.12 -10.18
CA PHE A 116 9.76 -18.24 -8.74
C PHE A 116 9.49 -19.70 -8.38
N ASP A 117 9.98 -20.13 -7.21
CA ASP A 117 9.68 -21.44 -6.69
C ASP A 117 8.16 -21.64 -6.50
N THR A 118 7.68 -22.87 -6.62
CA THR A 118 6.25 -23.19 -6.49
C THR A 118 5.68 -22.87 -5.11
N SER A 119 6.50 -22.76 -4.07
CA SER A 119 6.11 -22.30 -2.74
C SER A 119 5.96 -20.79 -2.64
N ASP A 120 6.49 -20.04 -3.60
CA ASP A 120 6.36 -18.59 -3.68
C ASP A 120 5.07 -18.21 -4.43
N HIS A 121 4.22 -17.39 -3.82
CA HIS A 121 2.97 -16.93 -4.44
C HIS A 121 3.17 -16.25 -5.79
N ARG A 122 4.38 -15.71 -6.07
CA ARG A 122 4.74 -15.09 -7.35
C ARG A 122 4.82 -16.11 -8.50
N SER A 123 4.97 -17.39 -8.21
CA SER A 123 4.93 -18.47 -9.20
C SER A 123 3.58 -18.58 -9.90
N LEU A 124 2.52 -18.04 -9.30
CA LEU A 124 1.16 -18.05 -9.85
C LEU A 124 0.91 -16.90 -10.85
N TRP A 125 1.85 -15.95 -10.98
CA TRP A 125 1.68 -14.84 -11.89
C TRP A 125 2.03 -15.18 -13.31
N SER A 126 1.31 -14.57 -14.25
CA SER A 126 1.63 -14.71 -15.66
C SER A 126 3.00 -14.12 -15.99
N ARG A 127 3.67 -14.71 -16.97
CA ARG A 127 4.95 -14.16 -17.47
C ARG A 127 4.83 -12.71 -17.89
N GLU A 128 3.73 -12.37 -18.54
CA GLU A 128 3.44 -10.99 -18.94
C GLU A 128 3.41 -10.02 -17.75
N GLN A 129 2.85 -10.44 -16.60
CA GLN A 129 2.81 -9.60 -15.40
C GLN A 129 4.21 -9.41 -14.80
N VAL A 130 5.02 -10.48 -14.76
CA VAL A 130 6.42 -10.42 -14.30
C VAL A 130 7.23 -9.48 -15.20
N ASP A 131 7.11 -9.64 -16.52
CA ASP A 131 7.78 -8.81 -17.52
C ASP A 131 7.39 -7.33 -17.37
N ARG A 132 6.11 -7.05 -17.18
CA ARG A 132 5.60 -5.68 -16.97
C ARG A 132 6.25 -5.02 -15.77
N TRP A 133 6.30 -5.67 -14.61
CA TRP A 133 6.87 -5.10 -13.39
C TRP A 133 8.38 -4.95 -13.46
N ALA A 134 9.11 -5.93 -14.00
CA ALA A 134 10.54 -5.87 -14.18
C ALA A 134 10.95 -4.75 -15.17
N ASN A 135 10.19 -4.56 -16.25
CA ASN A 135 10.43 -3.48 -17.20
C ASN A 135 10.05 -2.11 -16.64
N ALA A 136 8.95 -2.01 -15.89
CA ALA A 136 8.56 -0.78 -15.22
C ALA A 136 9.64 -0.31 -14.23
N TYR A 137 10.23 -1.23 -13.43
CA TYR A 137 11.37 -0.89 -12.58
C TYR A 137 12.50 -0.19 -13.35
N LYS A 138 12.87 -0.70 -14.54
CA LYS A 138 13.95 -0.15 -15.37
C LYS A 138 13.71 1.30 -15.80
N LEU A 139 12.45 1.73 -15.88
CA LEU A 139 12.10 3.12 -16.20
C LEU A 139 12.39 4.03 -15.01
N PHE A 140 11.99 3.62 -13.83
CA PHE A 140 12.17 4.41 -12.61
C PHE A 140 13.61 4.42 -12.11
N SER A 141 14.35 3.31 -12.26
CA SER A 141 15.74 3.21 -11.79
C SER A 141 16.69 4.24 -12.43
N LYS A 142 16.35 4.75 -13.60
CA LYS A 142 17.11 5.84 -14.26
C LYS A 142 17.06 7.15 -13.47
N GLU A 143 16.03 7.35 -12.67
CA GLU A 143 15.87 8.52 -11.81
C GLU A 143 16.50 8.33 -10.42
N PHE A 144 17.07 7.18 -10.13
CA PHE A 144 17.72 6.89 -8.84
C PHE A 144 19.14 7.44 -8.74
N THR A 145 19.66 8.00 -9.81
CA THR A 145 20.94 8.71 -9.82
C THR A 145 20.93 9.90 -8.85
N GLY A 146 21.96 10.02 -8.03
CA GLY A 146 22.05 11.03 -6.97
C GLY A 146 21.54 10.54 -5.60
N PHE A 147 21.20 9.24 -5.49
CA PHE A 147 20.78 8.60 -4.25
C PHE A 147 21.66 7.39 -3.91
N GLU A 148 22.96 7.46 -4.25
CA GLU A 148 23.91 6.33 -4.16
C GLU A 148 24.10 5.80 -2.74
N GLU A 149 23.74 6.58 -1.71
CA GLU A 149 23.76 6.15 -0.31
C GLU A 149 22.49 5.35 0.09
N GLN A 150 21.52 5.24 -0.81
CA GLN A 150 20.25 4.57 -0.58
C GLN A 150 20.16 3.31 -1.43
N THR A 151 19.56 2.26 -0.88
CA THR A 151 19.17 1.11 -1.69
C THR A 151 17.91 1.44 -2.50
N ASN A 152 17.67 0.67 -3.56
CA ASN A 152 16.44 0.82 -4.36
C ASN A 152 15.18 0.61 -3.51
N ALA A 153 15.22 -0.29 -2.52
CA ALA A 153 14.12 -0.49 -1.58
C ALA A 153 13.85 0.78 -0.78
N GLN A 154 14.91 1.43 -0.25
CA GLN A 154 14.80 2.67 0.50
C GLN A 154 14.24 3.82 -0.36
N ILE A 155 14.67 3.93 -1.62
CA ILE A 155 14.14 4.93 -2.56
C ILE A 155 12.64 4.70 -2.81
N ALA A 156 12.23 3.45 -3.04
CA ALA A 156 10.82 3.11 -3.27
C ALA A 156 9.95 3.38 -2.03
N LEU A 157 10.45 3.06 -0.83
CA LEU A 157 9.75 3.36 0.42
C LEU A 157 9.67 4.86 0.69
N ARG A 158 10.77 5.56 0.49
CA ARG A 158 10.84 7.03 0.59
C ARG A 158 9.85 7.70 -0.36
N TYR A 159 9.69 7.18 -1.59
CA TYR A 159 8.66 7.67 -2.51
C TYR A 159 7.26 7.60 -1.88
N CYS A 160 6.89 6.46 -1.34
CA CYS A 160 5.60 6.31 -0.67
C CYS A 160 5.45 7.30 0.49
N LEU A 161 6.46 7.39 1.37
CA LEU A 161 6.46 8.25 2.55
C LEU A 161 6.53 9.75 2.23
N SER A 162 6.81 10.11 0.97
CA SER A 162 6.84 11.52 0.54
C SER A 162 5.46 12.11 0.28
N TYR A 163 4.40 11.32 0.36
CA TYR A 163 3.02 11.80 0.27
C TYR A 163 2.44 11.97 1.67
N PRO A 164 2.18 13.23 2.14
CA PRO A 164 1.73 13.49 3.51
C PRO A 164 0.43 12.78 3.90
N MET A 165 -0.38 12.43 2.90
CA MET A 165 -1.63 11.71 3.10
C MET A 165 -1.44 10.24 3.47
N LEU A 166 -0.29 9.66 3.13
CA LEU A 166 0.04 8.30 3.51
C LEU A 166 0.51 8.26 4.98
N SER A 167 -0.28 7.66 5.84
CA SER A 167 0.03 7.57 7.28
C SER A 167 1.23 6.64 7.53
N THR A 168 1.33 5.56 6.76
CA THR A 168 2.43 4.59 6.82
C THR A 168 2.41 3.68 5.60
N THR A 169 3.49 2.89 5.43
CA THR A 169 3.55 1.83 4.43
C THR A 169 4.03 0.52 5.07
N ILE A 170 3.63 -0.62 4.48
CA ILE A 170 3.91 -1.96 5.02
C ILE A 170 4.71 -2.79 4.03
N PRO A 171 6.04 -2.64 3.98
CA PRO A 171 6.90 -3.48 3.16
C PRO A 171 6.97 -4.92 3.70
N GLY A 172 7.20 -5.89 2.81
CA GLY A 172 7.56 -7.23 3.22
C GLY A 172 8.97 -7.25 3.84
N MET A 173 9.12 -7.96 4.96
CA MET A 173 10.38 -8.12 5.68
C MET A 173 10.54 -9.58 6.07
N LEU A 174 11.60 -10.24 5.61
CA LEU A 174 11.87 -11.66 5.83
C LEU A 174 13.10 -11.91 6.69
N THR A 175 13.97 -10.91 6.86
CA THR A 175 15.22 -10.97 7.61
C THR A 175 15.40 -9.72 8.47
N GLU A 176 16.32 -9.75 9.42
CA GLU A 176 16.70 -8.59 10.24
C GLU A 176 17.25 -7.46 9.37
N GLU A 177 18.05 -7.80 8.36
CA GLU A 177 18.60 -6.82 7.42
C GLU A 177 17.49 -6.09 6.65
N HIS A 178 16.41 -6.78 6.26
CA HIS A 178 15.25 -6.14 5.66
C HIS A 178 14.54 -5.17 6.61
N VAL A 179 14.51 -5.49 7.91
CA VAL A 179 13.94 -4.57 8.91
C VAL A 179 14.77 -3.30 8.99
N ASP A 180 16.09 -3.43 9.13
CA ASP A 180 17.03 -2.31 9.25
C ASP A 180 17.02 -1.46 7.97
N GLU A 181 17.09 -2.10 6.79
CA GLU A 181 17.03 -1.43 5.50
C GLU A 181 15.72 -0.64 5.32
N ASN A 182 14.58 -1.27 5.57
CA ASN A 182 13.28 -0.65 5.35
C ASN A 182 13.00 0.47 6.37
N THR A 183 13.30 0.28 7.65
CA THR A 183 13.03 1.29 8.68
C THR A 183 13.94 2.52 8.54
N SER A 184 15.17 2.33 8.10
CA SER A 184 16.11 3.44 7.87
C SER A 184 15.72 4.33 6.67
N SER A 185 14.80 3.91 5.82
CA SER A 185 14.32 4.73 4.69
C SER A 185 13.74 6.07 5.13
N SER A 186 13.16 6.15 6.33
CA SER A 186 12.63 7.40 6.90
C SER A 186 13.70 8.42 7.29
N ASN A 187 14.97 8.01 7.43
CA ASN A 187 16.08 8.90 7.78
C ASN A 187 16.48 9.84 6.64
N TYR A 188 16.11 9.51 5.40
CA TYR A 188 16.44 10.32 4.21
C TYR A 188 15.48 11.48 3.94
N GLY A 189 14.43 11.64 4.77
CA GLY A 189 13.39 12.66 4.57
C GLY A 189 12.54 12.41 3.32
N ILE A 190 11.71 13.37 2.96
CA ILE A 190 10.81 13.28 1.79
C ILE A 190 11.52 13.74 0.51
N PHE A 191 11.03 13.29 -0.65
CA PHE A 191 11.41 13.84 -1.94
C PHE A 191 10.85 15.26 -2.12
N SER A 192 11.56 16.10 -2.87
CA SER A 192 11.03 17.40 -3.29
C SER A 192 9.91 17.23 -4.31
N ASP A 193 9.05 18.24 -4.43
CA ASP A 193 7.96 18.24 -5.43
C ASP A 193 8.47 18.02 -6.85
N SER A 194 9.64 18.56 -7.20
CA SER A 194 10.24 18.36 -8.53
C SER A 194 10.67 16.91 -8.76
N GLN A 195 11.14 16.21 -7.72
CA GLN A 195 11.48 14.79 -7.79
C GLN A 195 10.23 13.93 -7.89
N LEU A 196 9.21 14.21 -7.07
CA LEU A 196 7.92 13.53 -7.16
C LEU A 196 7.26 13.71 -8.53
N GLN A 197 7.33 14.91 -9.09
CA GLN A 197 6.80 15.18 -10.42
C GLN A 197 7.53 14.40 -11.52
N ARG A 198 8.85 14.19 -11.40
CA ARG A 198 9.59 13.33 -12.35
C ARG A 198 9.10 11.88 -12.31
N PHE A 199 8.95 11.29 -11.11
CA PHE A 199 8.39 9.95 -10.96
C PHE A 199 6.96 9.88 -11.51
N ARG A 200 6.16 10.91 -11.27
CA ARG A 200 4.79 11.00 -11.78
C ARG A 200 4.74 11.02 -13.31
N ASN A 201 5.61 11.80 -13.93
CA ASN A 201 5.69 11.90 -15.40
C ASN A 201 6.11 10.56 -16.05
N ILE A 202 6.97 9.77 -15.38
CA ILE A 202 7.33 8.44 -15.86
C ILE A 202 6.12 7.53 -15.83
N TYR A 203 5.40 7.49 -14.71
CA TYR A 203 4.20 6.70 -14.57
C TYR A 203 3.19 7.04 -15.66
N GLN A 204 2.80 8.30 -15.78
CA GLN A 204 1.77 8.76 -16.73
C GLN A 204 2.09 8.54 -18.23
N LYS A 205 3.38 8.40 -18.56
CA LYS A 205 3.80 8.12 -19.95
C LYS A 205 3.77 6.63 -20.30
N ASN A 206 3.72 5.76 -19.29
CA ASN A 206 3.89 4.32 -19.46
C ASN A 206 2.75 3.49 -18.83
N ASP A 207 1.70 4.16 -18.34
CA ASP A 207 0.47 3.55 -17.82
C ASP A 207 -0.45 3.05 -18.94
#